data_9f89cd3875e3eda8dfc59a139de7395e
#
_entry.id   9f89cd3875e3eda8dfc59a139de7395e
#
_cell.length_a   1.000
_cell.length_b   1.000
_cell.length_c   1.000
_cell.angle_alpha   90.00
_cell.angle_beta   90.00
_cell.angle_gamma   90.00
#
_symmetry.space_group_name_H-M   'P 1'
#
loop_
_entity.id
_entity.type
_entity.pdbx_description
1 polymer ?
#
loop_
_entity_poly.entity_id
_entity_poly.type
_entity_poly.pdbx_seq_one_letter_code
_entity_poly.pdbx_strand_id
1 'polypeptide(L)'
;VLSGANLGTTPTHILRAVAEAGALRFAAIGNLLLQLAPNAQIVFSGGVLENVPAWQPIVCDALGAPLVGSREHEASARGAALLAWEKLGVALPEDFERGETLEPNAENHAIYERALERQNALYERLK
;
A
#
# COMPACT_ATOMS: atom_id res chain seq x y z
N VAL A 1 15.05 11.99 -4.73
CA VAL A 1 16.47 11.66 -4.56
C VAL A 1 16.71 10.20 -4.91
N LEU A 2 17.74 9.92 -5.68
CA LEU A 2 18.27 8.59 -5.96
C LEU A 2 19.64 8.48 -5.28
N SER A 3 19.85 7.47 -4.45
CA SER A 3 21.11 7.26 -3.74
C SER A 3 21.56 5.80 -3.83
N GLY A 4 22.88 5.57 -3.69
CA GLY A 4 23.45 4.21 -3.70
C GLY A 4 23.62 3.60 -5.09
N ALA A 5 23.39 4.35 -6.17
CA ALA A 5 23.66 3.87 -7.53
C ALA A 5 25.17 3.64 -7.73
N ASN A 6 25.53 2.59 -8.47
CA ASN A 6 26.90 2.21 -8.81
C ASN A 6 26.99 1.73 -10.27
N LEU A 7 28.16 1.32 -10.72
CA LEU A 7 28.38 0.88 -12.11
C LEU A 7 27.56 -0.37 -12.51
N GLY A 8 27.10 -1.16 -11.56
CA GLY A 8 26.21 -2.31 -11.80
C GLY A 8 24.72 -1.96 -11.76
N THR A 9 24.36 -0.68 -11.53
CA THR A 9 22.95 -0.25 -11.46
C THR A 9 22.35 -0.21 -12.86
N THR A 10 21.31 -0.98 -13.08
CA THR A 10 20.57 -1.05 -14.35
C THR A 10 19.28 -0.22 -14.29
N PRO A 11 18.67 0.14 -15.44
CA PRO A 11 17.36 0.78 -15.48
C PRO A 11 16.27 0.01 -14.72
N THR A 12 16.31 -1.33 -14.78
CA THR A 12 15.37 -2.19 -14.05
C THR A 12 15.52 -2.04 -12.53
N HIS A 13 16.76 -1.91 -12.03
CA HIS A 13 17.01 -1.64 -10.61
C HIS A 13 16.41 -0.31 -10.19
N ILE A 14 16.49 0.72 -11.02
CA ILE A 14 15.92 2.05 -10.75
C ILE A 14 14.39 1.97 -10.74
N LEU A 15 13.78 1.31 -11.73
CA LEU A 15 12.33 1.15 -11.80
C LEU A 15 11.80 0.39 -10.56
N ARG A 16 12.47 -0.70 -10.19
CA ARG A 16 12.12 -1.45 -8.98
C ARG A 16 12.24 -0.58 -7.72
N ALA A 17 13.33 0.17 -7.58
CA ALA A 17 13.52 1.06 -6.44
C ALA A 17 12.42 2.12 -6.31
N VAL A 18 11.90 2.64 -7.44
CA VAL A 18 10.75 3.57 -7.45
C VAL A 18 9.48 2.88 -6.94
N ALA A 19 9.20 1.67 -7.42
CA ALA A 19 8.04 0.88 -6.97
C ALA A 19 8.13 0.55 -5.47
N GLU A 20 9.31 0.12 -5.00
CA GLU A 20 9.58 -0.18 -3.60
C GLU A 20 9.49 1.07 -2.71
N ALA A 21 9.99 2.22 -3.18
CA ALA A 21 9.87 3.48 -2.44
C ALA A 21 8.40 3.88 -2.19
N GLY A 22 7.53 3.67 -3.17
CA GLY A 22 6.08 3.85 -3.02
C GLY A 22 5.49 2.88 -1.99
N ALA A 23 5.85 1.59 -2.08
CA ALA A 23 5.38 0.57 -1.15
C ALA A 23 5.83 0.86 0.30
N LEU A 24 7.07 1.32 0.51
CA LEU A 24 7.57 1.72 1.83
C LEU A 24 6.82 2.93 2.40
N ARG A 25 6.33 3.85 1.56
CA ARG A 25 5.46 4.95 2.03
C ARG A 25 4.09 4.43 2.47
N PHE A 26 3.50 3.48 1.75
CA PHE A 26 2.27 2.80 2.20
C PHE A 26 2.49 2.05 3.51
N ALA A 27 3.64 1.35 3.66
CA ALA A 27 3.99 0.67 4.91
C ALA A 27 4.08 1.66 6.08
N ALA A 28 4.76 2.79 5.91
CA ALA A 28 4.88 3.80 6.95
C ALA A 28 3.51 4.34 7.40
N ILE A 29 2.60 4.61 6.45
CA ILE A 29 1.24 5.09 6.74
C ILE A 29 0.41 3.95 7.37
N GLY A 30 0.46 2.74 6.80
CA GLY A 30 -0.27 1.58 7.27
C GLY A 30 0.08 1.23 8.71
N ASN A 31 1.35 1.25 9.06
CA ASN A 31 1.83 1.00 10.43
C ASN A 31 1.27 2.02 11.43
N LEU A 32 1.19 3.30 11.06
CA LEU A 32 0.56 4.31 11.90
C LEU A 32 -0.95 4.07 12.08
N LEU A 33 -1.65 3.72 11.01
CA LEU A 33 -3.09 3.43 11.07
C LEU A 33 -3.37 2.17 11.88
N LEU A 34 -2.57 1.12 11.75
CA LEU A 34 -2.72 -0.12 12.53
C LEU A 34 -2.44 0.09 14.03
N GLN A 35 -1.62 1.07 14.41
CA GLN A 35 -1.47 1.45 15.83
C GLN A 35 -2.77 2.05 16.40
N LEU A 36 -3.53 2.78 15.58
CA LEU A 36 -4.82 3.38 15.98
C LEU A 36 -5.96 2.37 15.91
N ALA A 37 -5.91 1.43 14.98
CA ALA A 37 -6.93 0.42 14.74
C ALA A 37 -6.28 -0.95 14.47
N PRO A 38 -5.83 -1.68 15.52
CA PRO A 38 -5.03 -2.91 15.36
C PRO A 38 -5.75 -4.05 14.62
N ASN A 39 -7.08 -4.04 14.61
CA ASN A 39 -7.91 -5.05 13.95
C ASN A 39 -8.45 -4.57 12.59
N ALA A 40 -7.97 -3.43 12.08
CA ALA A 40 -8.43 -2.93 10.81
C ALA A 40 -7.92 -3.80 9.65
N GLN A 41 -8.79 -4.08 8.71
CA GLN A 41 -8.43 -4.72 7.45
C GLN A 41 -7.88 -3.68 6.49
N ILE A 42 -6.74 -3.98 5.85
CA ILE A 42 -6.19 -3.13 4.81
C ILE A 42 -6.78 -3.56 3.48
N VAL A 43 -7.50 -2.65 2.86
CA VAL A 43 -8.12 -2.87 1.55
C VAL A 43 -7.42 -2.01 0.52
N PHE A 44 -7.02 -2.60 -0.60
CA PHE A 44 -6.51 -1.84 -1.73
C PHE A 44 -7.54 -1.72 -2.84
N SER A 45 -7.58 -0.56 -3.45
CA SER A 45 -8.39 -0.27 -4.63
C SER A 45 -7.69 0.76 -5.51
N GLY A 46 -8.15 0.90 -6.73
CA GLY A 46 -7.67 1.91 -7.65
C GLY A 46 -6.72 1.41 -8.73
N GLY A 47 -6.77 2.09 -9.86
CA GLY A 47 -6.24 1.63 -11.12
C GLY A 47 -4.75 1.30 -11.13
N VAL A 48 -3.93 1.95 -10.30
CA VAL A 48 -2.47 1.68 -10.30
C VAL A 48 -2.20 0.28 -9.75
N LEU A 49 -2.77 -0.09 -8.60
CA LEU A 49 -2.56 -1.43 -8.03
C LEU A 49 -3.27 -2.51 -8.83
N GLU A 50 -4.45 -2.21 -9.38
CA GLU A 50 -5.20 -3.14 -10.23
C GLU A 50 -4.49 -3.41 -11.57
N ASN A 51 -3.93 -2.38 -12.21
CA ASN A 51 -3.30 -2.49 -13.52
C ASN A 51 -1.81 -2.88 -13.46
N VAL A 52 -1.19 -2.90 -12.28
CA VAL A 52 0.19 -3.33 -12.07
C VAL A 52 0.26 -4.46 -11.05
N PRO A 53 -0.21 -5.67 -11.40
CA PRO A 53 -0.27 -6.81 -10.45
C PRO A 53 1.06 -7.14 -9.79
N ALA A 54 2.19 -6.91 -10.49
CA ALA A 54 3.52 -7.12 -9.95
C ALA A 54 3.87 -6.22 -8.75
N TRP A 55 3.13 -5.11 -8.55
CA TRP A 55 3.35 -4.21 -7.42
C TRP A 55 2.61 -4.63 -6.15
N GLN A 56 1.51 -5.38 -6.30
CA GLN A 56 0.67 -5.82 -5.19
C GLN A 56 1.45 -6.62 -4.13
N PRO A 57 2.23 -7.69 -4.49
CA PRO A 57 3.02 -8.41 -3.51
C PRO A 57 4.11 -7.54 -2.86
N ILE A 58 4.71 -6.60 -3.59
CA ILE A 58 5.70 -5.66 -3.03
C ILE A 58 5.06 -4.79 -1.93
N VAL A 59 3.84 -4.29 -2.17
CA VAL A 59 3.10 -3.50 -1.17
C VAL A 59 2.69 -4.37 0.02
N CYS A 60 2.19 -5.58 -0.23
CA CYS A 60 1.79 -6.53 0.81
C CYS A 60 2.99 -6.90 1.71
N ASP A 61 4.11 -7.27 1.11
CA ASP A 61 5.34 -7.62 1.83
C ASP A 61 5.92 -6.42 2.60
N ALA A 62 5.85 -5.23 2.02
CA ALA A 62 6.31 -4.02 2.72
C ALA A 62 5.42 -3.67 3.93
N LEU A 63 4.11 -3.86 3.83
CA LEU A 63 3.16 -3.66 4.93
C LEU A 63 3.30 -4.71 6.03
N GLY A 64 3.63 -5.95 5.68
CA GLY A 64 3.68 -7.06 6.63
C GLY A 64 2.33 -7.48 7.19
N ALA A 65 1.24 -7.14 6.49
CA ALA A 65 -0.12 -7.44 6.86
C ALA A 65 -0.93 -7.90 5.65
N PRO A 66 -1.99 -8.72 5.84
CA PRO A 66 -2.84 -9.13 4.74
C PRO A 66 -3.44 -7.94 3.99
N LEU A 67 -3.41 -8.01 2.67
CA LEU A 67 -3.89 -6.98 1.77
C LEU A 67 -5.07 -7.50 0.96
N VAL A 68 -6.27 -6.96 1.18
CA VAL A 68 -7.49 -7.40 0.51
C VAL A 68 -7.77 -6.54 -0.70
N GLY A 69 -7.94 -7.17 -1.87
CA GLY A 69 -8.39 -6.47 -3.06
C GLY A 69 -9.85 -6.03 -2.94
N SER A 70 -10.17 -4.87 -3.48
CA SER A 70 -11.54 -4.46 -3.73
C SER A 70 -11.91 -4.81 -5.17
N ARG A 71 -13.15 -5.29 -5.41
CA ARG A 71 -13.72 -5.41 -6.76
C ARG A 71 -14.42 -4.13 -7.21
N GLU A 72 -14.43 -3.12 -6.35
CA GLU A 72 -15.01 -1.81 -6.66
C GLU A 72 -14.02 -0.99 -7.50
N HIS A 73 -14.27 -0.88 -8.79
CA HIS A 73 -13.41 -0.10 -9.70
C HIS A 73 -13.41 1.40 -9.39
N GLU A 74 -14.54 1.93 -8.89
CA GLU A 74 -14.74 3.36 -8.64
C GLU A 74 -14.96 3.63 -7.12
N ALA A 75 -14.05 3.14 -6.28
CA ALA A 75 -14.18 3.21 -4.82
C ALA A 75 -14.39 4.63 -4.30
N SER A 76 -13.75 5.65 -4.92
CA SER A 76 -13.93 7.06 -4.53
C SER A 76 -15.32 7.58 -4.84
N ALA A 77 -15.86 7.26 -6.03
CA ALA A 77 -17.23 7.64 -6.42
C ALA A 77 -18.26 6.93 -5.53
N ARG A 78 -18.05 5.63 -5.26
CA ARG A 78 -18.87 4.88 -4.33
C ARG A 78 -18.86 5.50 -2.93
N GLY A 79 -17.70 5.85 -2.40
CA GLY A 79 -17.56 6.49 -1.10
C GLY A 79 -18.33 7.82 -1.02
N ALA A 80 -18.24 8.66 -2.05
CA ALA A 80 -19.00 9.90 -2.14
C ALA A 80 -20.53 9.66 -2.16
N ALA A 81 -20.98 8.64 -2.91
CA ALA A 81 -22.40 8.26 -2.96
C ALA A 81 -22.90 7.75 -1.60
N LEU A 82 -22.10 6.93 -0.90
CA LEU A 82 -22.44 6.44 0.44
C LEU A 82 -22.58 7.59 1.45
N LEU A 83 -21.66 8.56 1.44
CA LEU A 83 -21.76 9.75 2.29
C LEU A 83 -23.02 10.57 2.00
N ALA A 84 -23.41 10.70 0.72
CA ALA A 84 -24.64 11.38 0.36
C ALA A 84 -25.89 10.62 0.87
N TRP A 85 -25.90 9.28 0.72
CA TRP A 85 -27.01 8.45 1.23
C TRP A 85 -27.13 8.53 2.75
N GLU A 86 -26.01 8.48 3.47
CA GLU A 86 -25.99 8.66 4.92
C GLU A 86 -26.66 9.99 5.33
N LYS A 87 -26.29 11.08 4.64
CA LYS A 87 -26.87 12.42 4.89
C LYS A 87 -28.36 12.51 4.57
N LEU A 88 -28.83 11.71 3.62
CA LEU A 88 -30.25 11.63 3.25
C LEU A 88 -31.04 10.63 4.12
N GLY A 89 -30.41 9.96 5.07
CA GLY A 89 -31.04 8.94 5.91
C GLY A 89 -31.35 7.64 5.16
N VAL A 90 -30.70 7.38 4.04
CA VAL A 90 -30.84 6.14 3.30
C VAL A 90 -29.96 5.06 3.93
N ALA A 91 -30.49 3.86 4.07
CA ALA A 91 -29.73 2.73 4.59
C ALA A 91 -28.52 2.44 3.70
N LEU A 92 -27.34 2.30 4.31
CA LEU A 92 -26.12 1.98 3.60
C LEU A 92 -26.01 0.46 3.38
N PRO A 93 -25.44 0.00 2.26
CA PRO A 93 -25.08 -1.40 2.10
C PRO A 93 -24.00 -1.77 3.12
N GLU A 94 -24.14 -2.92 3.77
CA GLU A 94 -23.25 -3.36 4.84
C GLU A 94 -21.88 -3.82 4.33
N ASP A 95 -21.78 -4.24 3.08
CA ASP A 95 -20.56 -4.83 2.52
C ASP A 95 -20.06 -4.15 1.24
N PHE A 96 -18.76 -4.21 1.04
CA PHE A 96 -18.12 -4.00 -0.26
C PHE A 96 -17.75 -5.34 -0.90
N GLU A 97 -17.68 -5.42 -2.21
CA GLU A 97 -17.24 -6.61 -2.90
C GLU A 97 -15.74 -6.85 -2.67
N ARG A 98 -15.43 -7.94 -1.95
CA ARG A 98 -14.06 -8.33 -1.66
C ARG A 98 -13.46 -9.10 -2.83
N GLY A 99 -12.23 -8.75 -3.18
CA GLY A 99 -11.40 -9.48 -4.10
C GLY A 99 -10.54 -10.53 -3.40
N GLU A 100 -9.43 -10.87 -4.03
CA GLU A 100 -8.45 -11.78 -3.46
C GLU A 100 -7.72 -11.15 -2.28
N THR A 101 -7.32 -11.98 -1.33
CA THR A 101 -6.45 -11.58 -0.22
C THR A 101 -5.03 -12.03 -0.53
N LEU A 102 -4.10 -11.12 -0.44
CA LEU A 102 -2.66 -11.40 -0.51
C LEU A 102 -2.11 -11.49 0.90
N GLU A 103 -1.34 -12.54 1.16
CA GLU A 103 -0.63 -12.72 2.42
C GLU A 103 0.83 -12.26 2.26
N PRO A 104 1.39 -11.56 3.25
CA PRO A 104 2.78 -11.10 3.18
C PRO A 104 3.74 -12.28 3.33
N ASN A 105 4.84 -12.23 2.58
CA ASN A 105 5.97 -13.14 2.78
C ASN A 105 6.86 -12.62 3.91
N ALA A 106 7.03 -13.39 4.97
CA ALA A 106 7.76 -12.98 6.17
C ALA A 106 9.26 -12.67 5.91
N GLU A 107 9.90 -13.40 5.00
CA GLU A 107 11.31 -13.15 4.65
C GLU A 107 11.47 -11.82 3.91
N ASN A 108 10.60 -11.56 2.95
CA ASN A 108 10.57 -10.30 2.23
C ASN A 108 10.22 -9.14 3.15
N HIS A 109 9.23 -9.33 4.05
CA HIS A 109 8.85 -8.30 5.02
C HIS A 109 10.06 -7.86 5.86
N ALA A 110 10.83 -8.77 6.40
CA ALA A 110 12.04 -8.45 7.16
C ALA A 110 13.09 -7.66 6.33
N ILE A 111 13.13 -7.85 5.00
CA ILE A 111 13.98 -7.04 4.11
C ILE A 111 13.40 -5.63 3.98
N TYR A 112 12.08 -5.50 3.81
CA TYR A 112 11.41 -4.20 3.67
C TYR A 112 11.40 -3.38 4.96
N GLU A 113 11.31 -3.99 6.15
CA GLU A 113 11.50 -3.28 7.42
C GLU A 113 12.86 -2.55 7.46
N ARG A 114 13.96 -3.27 7.16
CA ARG A 114 15.29 -2.66 7.07
C ARG A 114 15.41 -1.60 5.97
N ALA A 115 14.67 -1.77 4.87
CA ALA A 115 14.63 -0.79 3.80
C ALA A 115 13.88 0.49 4.23
N LEU A 116 12.79 0.35 4.98
CA LEU A 116 12.04 1.47 5.54
C LEU A 116 12.88 2.28 6.54
N GLU A 117 13.63 1.60 7.42
CA GLU A 117 14.56 2.27 8.34
C GLU A 117 15.61 3.09 7.58
N ARG A 118 16.22 2.53 6.53
CA ARG A 118 17.19 3.26 5.69
C ARG A 118 16.55 4.45 4.96
N GLN A 119 15.32 4.29 4.44
CA GLN A 119 14.59 5.36 3.80
C GLN A 119 14.29 6.50 4.78
N ASN A 120 13.85 6.18 5.98
CA ASN A 120 13.59 7.17 7.02
C ASN A 120 14.86 7.91 7.45
N ALA A 121 15.97 7.19 7.64
CA ALA A 121 17.27 7.80 7.95
C ALA A 121 17.76 8.73 6.84
N LEU A 122 17.54 8.37 5.57
CA LEU A 122 17.86 9.24 4.44
C LEU A 122 16.98 10.50 4.43
N TYR A 123 15.69 10.33 4.69
CA TYR A 123 14.73 11.42 4.74
C TYR A 123 15.08 12.46 5.81
N GLU A 124 15.49 12.02 7.00
CA GLU A 124 15.91 12.91 8.09
C GLU A 124 17.19 13.71 7.74
N ARG A 125 18.07 13.16 6.90
CA ARG A 125 19.28 13.88 6.43
C ARG A 125 19.00 14.92 5.36
N LEU A 126 17.82 14.88 4.74
CA LEU A 126 17.45 15.77 3.63
C LEU A 126 16.55 16.93 4.09
N LYS A 127 16.13 16.93 5.34
CA LYS A 127 15.44 18.06 5.99
C LYS A 127 16.43 19.15 6.36
#